data_25e213c0a10ce743982ce6cd4e7dba3f
#
_entry.id   25e213c0a10ce743982ce6cd4e7dba3f
#
_cell.length_a   1.000
_cell.length_b   1.000
_cell.length_c   1.000
_cell.angle_alpha   90.00
_cell.angle_beta   90.00
_cell.angle_gamma   90.00
#
_symmetry.space_group_name_H-M   'P 1'
#
loop_
_entity.id
_entity.type
_entity.pdbx_description
1 polymer ?
#
loop_
_entity_poly.entity_id
_entity_poly.type
_entity_poly.pdbx_seq_one_letter_code
_entity_poly.pdbx_strand_id
1 'polypeptide(L)'
;MKNFKIYILGFLLSVQLFSFDEFLVSDIRIIGLQRVSTGSIFNVIPISVGDSIDLRKSSDITRSLFATEQFDDIQIAKDGNTLIISVVERPSISAIDISGNKALKTEQLVESLDGVGIKEGEVYKRSTIEKVKSELVRSYASNGRYGANVEIEEIKKPRNRIEINIEVDEGKSAKIEKINIIGNEIFSNEDLLDSFELSEGSFFSFLNNDDAYSREKLK
;
A
#
# COMPACT_ATOMS: atom_id res chain seq x y z
N MET A 1 18.13 69.42 5.09
CA MET A 1 17.03 68.42 4.95
C MET A 1 17.12 67.86 3.53
N LYS A 2 17.67 66.65 3.40
CA LYS A 2 17.84 65.94 2.11
C LYS A 2 16.69 64.95 1.92
N ASN A 3 15.84 65.21 0.90
CA ASN A 3 14.73 64.34 0.51
C ASN A 3 15.30 63.06 -0.15
N PHE A 4 15.15 61.90 0.51
CA PHE A 4 15.51 60.59 -0.01
C PHE A 4 14.27 60.02 -0.73
N LYS A 5 14.27 60.04 -2.08
CA LYS A 5 13.25 59.43 -2.89
C LYS A 5 13.55 57.95 -3.02
N ILE A 6 12.71 57.10 -2.36
CA ILE A 6 12.76 55.63 -2.52
C ILE A 6 12.03 55.29 -3.83
N TYR A 7 12.81 54.78 -4.81
CA TYR A 7 12.28 54.15 -6.02
C TYR A 7 12.00 52.67 -5.69
N ILE A 8 10.71 52.35 -5.50
CA ILE A 8 10.26 50.95 -5.45
C ILE A 8 10.26 50.44 -6.88
N LEU A 9 11.29 49.72 -7.25
CA LEU A 9 11.36 48.98 -8.53
C LEU A 9 10.52 47.71 -8.37
N GLY A 10 9.27 47.74 -8.84
CA GLY A 10 8.38 46.60 -8.87
C GLY A 10 8.92 45.54 -9.84
N PHE A 11 9.48 44.47 -9.30
CA PHE A 11 9.84 43.27 -10.07
C PHE A 11 8.56 42.51 -10.38
N LEU A 12 7.98 42.75 -11.57
CA LEU A 12 6.89 41.95 -12.11
C LEU A 12 7.42 40.56 -12.43
N LEU A 13 7.19 39.62 -11.51
CA LEU A 13 7.38 38.19 -11.80
C LEU A 13 6.31 37.80 -12.84
N SER A 14 6.69 37.70 -14.09
CA SER A 14 5.84 37.10 -15.12
C SER A 14 5.72 35.62 -14.84
N VAL A 15 4.62 35.21 -14.18
CA VAL A 15 4.20 33.81 -14.10
C VAL A 15 3.82 33.41 -15.53
N GLN A 16 4.69 32.66 -16.17
CA GLN A 16 4.37 31.99 -17.43
C GLN A 16 3.34 30.90 -17.10
N LEU A 17 2.08 31.22 -17.31
CA LEU A 17 1.02 30.23 -17.36
C LEU A 17 1.32 29.34 -18.58
N PHE A 18 1.79 28.13 -18.34
CA PHE A 18 1.84 27.09 -19.36
C PHE A 18 0.38 26.78 -19.74
N SER A 19 -0.10 27.42 -20.79
CA SER A 19 -1.37 27.12 -21.42
C SER A 19 -1.14 25.91 -22.31
N PHE A 20 -1.89 24.84 -22.10
CA PHE A 20 -1.95 23.72 -23.03
C PHE A 20 -2.85 24.16 -24.19
N ASP A 21 -2.24 24.66 -25.27
CA ASP A 21 -2.99 25.11 -26.43
C ASP A 21 -3.56 23.93 -27.22
N GLU A 22 -4.82 24.02 -27.59
CA GLU A 22 -5.49 23.04 -28.44
C GLU A 22 -4.73 22.83 -29.74
N PHE A 23 -4.58 21.57 -30.17
CA PHE A 23 -3.95 21.23 -31.44
C PHE A 23 -4.52 19.94 -32.05
N LEU A 24 -4.39 19.82 -33.39
CA LEU A 24 -4.75 18.62 -34.13
C LEU A 24 -3.61 17.60 -34.01
N VAL A 25 -3.91 16.40 -33.53
CA VAL A 25 -2.92 15.33 -33.34
C VAL A 25 -2.61 14.66 -34.69
N SER A 26 -1.38 14.83 -35.18
CA SER A 26 -0.89 14.16 -36.39
C SER A 26 -0.19 12.84 -36.12
N ASP A 27 0.33 12.65 -34.90
CA ASP A 27 1.01 11.44 -34.47
C ASP A 27 0.90 11.30 -32.94
N ILE A 28 0.96 10.06 -32.44
CA ILE A 28 0.97 9.75 -31.00
C ILE A 28 2.19 8.91 -30.70
N ARG A 29 3.06 9.44 -29.84
CA ARG A 29 4.29 8.75 -29.41
C ARG A 29 4.20 8.41 -27.93
N ILE A 30 4.40 7.13 -27.60
CA ILE A 30 4.41 6.64 -26.23
C ILE A 30 5.83 6.25 -25.87
N ILE A 31 6.32 6.77 -24.73
CA ILE A 31 7.68 6.51 -24.23
C ILE A 31 7.64 6.07 -22.77
N GLY A 32 8.62 5.24 -22.38
CA GLY A 32 8.75 4.73 -21.02
C GLY A 32 8.16 3.35 -20.80
N LEU A 33 7.53 2.74 -21.82
CA LEU A 33 7.01 1.38 -21.75
C LEU A 33 8.15 0.36 -21.60
N GLN A 34 7.93 -0.67 -20.77
CA GLN A 34 8.86 -1.77 -20.53
C GLN A 34 8.19 -3.14 -20.71
N ARG A 35 7.02 -3.34 -20.11
CA ARG A 35 6.23 -4.59 -20.12
C ARG A 35 4.89 -4.40 -20.81
N VAL A 36 4.29 -3.22 -20.64
CA VAL A 36 3.00 -2.89 -21.26
C VAL A 36 3.20 -2.67 -22.75
N SER A 37 2.37 -3.30 -23.58
CA SER A 37 2.44 -3.11 -25.02
C SER A 37 1.86 -1.75 -25.43
N THR A 38 2.43 -1.15 -26.48
CA THR A 38 1.89 0.09 -27.06
C THR A 38 0.42 -0.07 -27.49
N GLY A 39 0.04 -1.25 -28.03
CA GLY A 39 -1.33 -1.55 -28.41
C GLY A 39 -2.31 -1.52 -27.25
N SER A 40 -1.89 -1.98 -26.07
CA SER A 40 -2.71 -1.88 -24.86
C SER A 40 -3.01 -0.42 -24.47
N ILE A 41 -2.06 0.48 -24.68
CA ILE A 41 -2.27 1.91 -24.41
C ILE A 41 -3.29 2.49 -25.40
N PHE A 42 -3.15 2.21 -26.69
CA PHE A 42 -4.08 2.70 -27.71
C PHE A 42 -5.53 2.22 -27.50
N ASN A 43 -5.73 1.05 -26.90
CA ASN A 43 -7.05 0.54 -26.54
C ASN A 43 -7.70 1.28 -25.38
N VAL A 44 -6.93 1.99 -24.56
CA VAL A 44 -7.40 2.62 -23.32
C VAL A 44 -7.55 4.14 -23.47
N ILE A 45 -6.67 4.79 -24.26
CA ILE A 45 -6.71 6.25 -24.41
C ILE A 45 -7.88 6.70 -25.28
N PRO A 46 -8.65 7.72 -24.87
CA PRO A 46 -9.81 8.22 -25.63
C PRO A 46 -9.40 9.24 -26.71
N ILE A 47 -8.37 8.95 -27.51
CA ILE A 47 -7.88 9.83 -28.57
C ILE A 47 -7.24 9.02 -29.70
N SER A 48 -7.41 9.52 -30.93
CA SER A 48 -6.81 8.96 -32.16
C SER A 48 -6.09 10.03 -32.95
N VAL A 49 -5.23 9.60 -33.87
CA VAL A 49 -4.63 10.50 -34.87
C VAL A 49 -5.73 11.15 -35.69
N GLY A 50 -5.69 12.46 -35.85
CA GLY A 50 -6.72 13.27 -36.50
C GLY A 50 -7.68 13.95 -35.53
N ASP A 51 -7.66 13.60 -34.24
CA ASP A 51 -8.47 14.30 -33.23
C ASP A 51 -7.81 15.60 -32.79
N SER A 52 -8.62 16.56 -32.34
CA SER A 52 -8.13 17.73 -31.61
C SER A 52 -7.98 17.38 -30.14
N ILE A 53 -6.88 17.80 -29.51
CA ILE A 53 -6.60 17.64 -28.08
C ILE A 53 -6.57 19.01 -27.40
N ASP A 54 -7.28 19.10 -26.29
CA ASP A 54 -7.31 20.23 -25.36
C ASP A 54 -6.90 19.77 -23.94
N LEU A 55 -6.89 20.66 -22.97
CA LEU A 55 -6.58 20.33 -21.57
C LEU A 55 -7.54 19.27 -20.97
N ARG A 56 -8.81 19.27 -21.36
CA ARG A 56 -9.80 18.30 -20.88
C ARG A 56 -9.48 16.90 -21.39
N LYS A 57 -9.29 16.74 -22.69
CA LYS A 57 -8.91 15.46 -23.30
C LYS A 57 -7.57 14.94 -22.78
N SER A 58 -6.59 15.83 -22.54
CA SER A 58 -5.33 15.48 -21.88
C SER A 58 -5.57 14.89 -20.49
N SER A 59 -6.46 15.49 -19.70
CA SER A 59 -6.85 14.97 -18.39
C SER A 59 -7.58 13.63 -18.48
N ASP A 60 -8.42 13.42 -19.50
CA ASP A 60 -9.14 12.18 -19.72
C ASP A 60 -8.20 11.04 -20.11
N ILE A 61 -7.19 11.30 -20.95
CA ILE A 61 -6.11 10.34 -21.29
C ILE A 61 -5.38 9.93 -20.00
N THR A 62 -4.95 10.90 -19.19
CA THR A 62 -4.24 10.66 -17.95
C THR A 62 -5.08 9.80 -17.00
N ARG A 63 -6.37 10.12 -16.84
CA ARG A 63 -7.30 9.37 -15.99
C ARG A 63 -7.49 7.93 -16.48
N SER A 64 -7.67 7.73 -17.78
CA SER A 64 -7.84 6.41 -18.38
C SER A 64 -6.62 5.53 -18.18
N LEU A 65 -5.43 6.09 -18.32
CA LEU A 65 -4.19 5.35 -18.10
C LEU A 65 -3.96 5.04 -16.62
N PHE A 66 -4.21 5.98 -15.68
CA PHE A 66 -4.14 5.69 -14.26
C PHE A 66 -5.17 4.65 -13.80
N ALA A 67 -6.34 4.61 -14.42
CA ALA A 67 -7.37 3.61 -14.12
C ALA A 67 -6.93 2.17 -14.43
N THR A 68 -5.90 1.97 -15.26
CA THR A 68 -5.29 0.65 -15.50
C THR A 68 -4.46 0.16 -14.33
N GLU A 69 -4.12 1.04 -13.38
CA GLU A 69 -3.26 0.80 -12.23
C GLU A 69 -1.82 0.33 -12.57
N GLN A 70 -1.40 0.41 -13.83
CA GLN A 70 -0.09 -0.06 -14.30
C GLN A 70 1.01 1.00 -14.23
N PHE A 71 0.67 2.26 -13.98
CA PHE A 71 1.60 3.39 -14.05
C PHE A 71 1.73 4.12 -12.72
N ASP A 72 2.96 4.52 -12.39
CA ASP A 72 3.28 5.39 -11.25
C ASP A 72 3.23 6.86 -11.65
N ASP A 73 3.62 7.18 -12.89
CA ASP A 73 3.59 8.52 -13.42
C ASP A 73 3.18 8.54 -14.90
N ILE A 74 2.46 9.58 -15.29
CA ILE A 74 1.99 9.82 -16.65
C ILE A 74 2.13 11.31 -16.95
N GLN A 75 2.89 11.63 -17.99
CA GLN A 75 3.08 13.00 -18.44
C GLN A 75 2.65 13.12 -19.90
N ILE A 76 1.92 14.18 -20.21
CA ILE A 76 1.45 14.50 -21.54
C ILE A 76 2.16 15.77 -22.00
N ALA A 77 2.80 15.69 -23.18
CA ALA A 77 3.51 16.78 -23.80
C ALA A 77 3.14 16.91 -25.28
N LYS A 78 3.47 18.06 -25.85
CA LYS A 78 3.30 18.40 -27.26
C LYS A 78 4.67 18.64 -27.88
N ASP A 79 4.91 18.02 -29.03
CA ASP A 79 6.06 18.31 -29.88
C ASP A 79 5.56 18.55 -31.31
N GLY A 80 5.48 19.83 -31.73
CA GLY A 80 4.77 20.20 -32.93
C GLY A 80 3.30 19.77 -32.89
N ASN A 81 2.90 18.85 -33.77
CA ASN A 81 1.57 18.23 -33.79
C ASN A 81 1.58 16.78 -33.30
N THR A 82 2.69 16.32 -32.73
CA THR A 82 2.81 15.00 -32.11
C THR A 82 2.41 15.09 -30.64
N LEU A 83 1.47 14.22 -30.21
CA LEU A 83 1.15 13.98 -28.83
C LEU A 83 2.17 13.01 -28.21
N ILE A 84 2.90 13.46 -27.21
CA ILE A 84 3.85 12.61 -26.47
C ILE A 84 3.21 12.21 -25.14
N ILE A 85 3.10 10.89 -24.91
CA ILE A 85 2.65 10.29 -23.66
C ILE A 85 3.85 9.60 -23.04
N SER A 86 4.40 10.18 -21.97
CA SER A 86 5.51 9.60 -21.21
C SER A 86 4.94 8.89 -19.99
N VAL A 87 5.31 7.63 -19.80
CA VAL A 87 4.81 6.81 -18.69
C VAL A 87 5.96 6.22 -17.88
N VAL A 88 5.71 6.03 -16.58
CA VAL A 88 6.57 5.24 -15.69
C VAL A 88 5.75 4.05 -15.23
N GLU A 89 6.11 2.86 -15.70
CA GLU A 89 5.41 1.64 -15.29
C GLU A 89 5.73 1.26 -13.85
N ARG A 90 4.70 0.84 -13.11
CA ARG A 90 4.88 0.21 -11.80
C ARG A 90 5.66 -1.09 -11.93
N PRO A 91 6.55 -1.40 -10.99
CA PRO A 91 7.24 -2.68 -11.01
C PRO A 91 6.26 -3.85 -10.84
N SER A 92 6.65 -5.05 -11.31
CA SER A 92 5.95 -6.27 -10.97
C SER A 92 6.66 -6.99 -9.82
N ILE A 93 5.87 -7.69 -9.01
CA ILE A 93 6.39 -8.53 -7.92
C ILE A 93 7.10 -9.74 -8.55
N SER A 94 8.37 -9.95 -8.20
CA SER A 94 9.17 -11.08 -8.69
C SER A 94 9.25 -12.23 -7.71
N ALA A 95 9.14 -11.95 -6.43
CA ALA A 95 9.13 -12.94 -5.36
C ALA A 95 8.58 -12.30 -4.08
N ILE A 96 8.07 -13.13 -3.18
CA ILE A 96 7.66 -12.74 -1.84
C ILE A 96 8.29 -13.73 -0.90
N ASP A 97 9.07 -13.25 0.07
CA ASP A 97 9.64 -14.03 1.14
C ASP A 97 9.05 -13.61 2.47
N ILE A 98 8.69 -14.58 3.33
CA ILE A 98 8.11 -14.34 4.65
C ILE A 98 8.92 -15.11 5.67
N SER A 99 9.38 -14.41 6.70
CA SER A 99 10.20 -14.98 7.77
C SER A 99 9.75 -14.52 9.14
N GLY A 100 10.14 -15.28 10.18
CA GLY A 100 9.85 -14.93 11.58
C GLY A 100 8.44 -15.29 12.07
N ASN A 101 7.52 -15.67 11.19
CA ASN A 101 6.13 -16.01 11.47
C ASN A 101 5.97 -17.44 12.03
N LYS A 102 6.02 -17.59 13.35
CA LYS A 102 5.87 -18.89 14.03
C LYS A 102 4.43 -19.17 14.45
N ALA A 103 3.68 -18.14 14.88
CA ALA A 103 2.31 -18.25 15.34
C ALA A 103 1.30 -18.36 14.17
N LEU A 104 1.59 -17.78 13.03
CA LEU A 104 0.78 -17.88 11.83
C LEU A 104 1.52 -18.70 10.78
N LYS A 105 0.83 -19.65 10.13
CA LYS A 105 1.42 -20.50 9.09
C LYS A 105 1.73 -19.70 7.84
N THR A 106 2.90 -19.93 7.25
CA THR A 106 3.34 -19.22 6.03
C THR A 106 2.35 -19.41 4.88
N GLU A 107 1.78 -20.61 4.73
CA GLU A 107 0.83 -20.92 3.68
C GLU A 107 -0.45 -20.04 3.78
N GLN A 108 -0.94 -19.83 5.00
CA GLN A 108 -2.12 -18.98 5.25
C GLN A 108 -1.81 -17.50 4.97
N LEU A 109 -0.60 -17.05 5.31
CA LEU A 109 -0.15 -15.69 5.01
C LEU A 109 -0.05 -15.48 3.49
N VAL A 110 0.58 -16.42 2.77
CA VAL A 110 0.69 -16.37 1.30
C VAL A 110 -0.68 -16.34 0.64
N GLU A 111 -1.62 -17.19 1.06
CA GLU A 111 -2.99 -17.21 0.54
C GLU A 111 -3.71 -15.87 0.80
N SER A 112 -3.54 -15.28 1.98
CA SER A 112 -4.10 -13.97 2.32
C SER A 112 -3.51 -12.85 1.46
N LEU A 113 -2.20 -12.88 1.20
CA LEU A 113 -1.50 -11.94 0.33
C LEU A 113 -2.00 -12.06 -1.12
N ASP A 114 -2.16 -13.28 -1.62
CA ASP A 114 -2.68 -13.56 -2.97
C ASP A 114 -4.10 -13.00 -3.14
N GLY A 115 -4.94 -13.18 -2.13
CA GLY A 115 -6.31 -12.66 -2.10
C GLY A 115 -6.42 -11.13 -2.22
N VAL A 116 -5.37 -10.39 -1.87
CA VAL A 116 -5.30 -8.92 -1.99
C VAL A 116 -4.41 -8.45 -3.15
N GLY A 117 -4.01 -9.36 -4.03
CA GLY A 117 -3.23 -9.06 -5.23
C GLY A 117 -1.73 -8.87 -4.97
N ILE A 118 -1.20 -9.40 -3.87
CA ILE A 118 0.23 -9.45 -3.60
C ILE A 118 0.70 -10.87 -3.91
N LYS A 119 1.12 -11.10 -5.15
CA LYS A 119 1.68 -12.37 -5.64
C LYS A 119 2.66 -12.13 -6.77
N GLU A 120 3.46 -13.14 -7.06
CA GLU A 120 4.41 -13.09 -8.17
C GLU A 120 3.70 -12.81 -9.51
N GLY A 121 4.27 -11.90 -10.29
CA GLY A 121 3.75 -11.43 -11.58
C GLY A 121 2.79 -10.25 -11.49
N GLU A 122 2.14 -10.00 -10.37
CA GLU A 122 1.23 -8.87 -10.20
C GLU A 122 1.96 -7.53 -10.09
N VAL A 123 1.22 -6.46 -10.35
CA VAL A 123 1.73 -5.09 -10.25
C VAL A 123 1.89 -4.71 -8.79
N TYR A 124 3.08 -4.25 -8.43
CA TYR A 124 3.36 -3.74 -7.09
C TYR A 124 2.59 -2.44 -6.82
N LYS A 125 1.88 -2.39 -5.69
CA LYS A 125 1.14 -1.22 -5.23
C LYS A 125 1.53 -0.90 -3.78
N ARG A 126 2.27 0.17 -3.57
CA ARG A 126 2.71 0.58 -2.23
C ARG A 126 1.57 0.69 -1.23
N SER A 127 0.42 1.26 -1.65
CA SER A 127 -0.76 1.40 -0.78
C SER A 127 -1.33 0.06 -0.30
N THR A 128 -1.22 -1.00 -1.12
CA THR A 128 -1.64 -2.35 -0.74
C THR A 128 -0.66 -2.96 0.27
N ILE A 129 0.65 -2.76 0.07
CA ILE A 129 1.69 -3.22 1.00
C ILE A 129 1.52 -2.58 2.39
N GLU A 130 1.28 -1.28 2.47
CA GLU A 130 1.06 -0.58 3.75
C GLU A 130 -0.22 -1.08 4.48
N LYS A 131 -1.29 -1.37 3.73
CA LYS A 131 -2.49 -1.97 4.30
C LYS A 131 -2.20 -3.35 4.86
N VAL A 132 -1.51 -4.20 4.08
CA VAL A 132 -1.14 -5.56 4.52
C VAL A 132 -0.26 -5.53 5.76
N LYS A 133 0.74 -4.65 5.82
CA LYS A 133 1.56 -4.46 7.03
C LYS A 133 0.68 -4.20 8.26
N SER A 134 -0.28 -3.27 8.13
CA SER A 134 -1.19 -2.93 9.22
C SER A 134 -2.11 -4.09 9.63
N GLU A 135 -2.61 -4.86 8.64
CA GLU A 135 -3.47 -6.02 8.92
C GLU A 135 -2.69 -7.18 9.56
N LEU A 136 -1.45 -7.42 9.15
CA LEU A 136 -0.59 -8.42 9.79
C LEU A 136 -0.36 -8.08 11.26
N VAL A 137 0.00 -6.83 11.58
CA VAL A 137 0.17 -6.40 12.98
C VAL A 137 -1.11 -6.61 13.79
N ARG A 138 -2.29 -6.29 13.23
CA ARG A 138 -3.59 -6.54 13.90
C ARG A 138 -3.84 -8.03 14.09
N SER A 139 -3.56 -8.85 13.07
CA SER A 139 -3.73 -10.30 13.14
C SER A 139 -2.88 -10.91 14.25
N TYR A 140 -1.63 -10.48 14.40
CA TYR A 140 -0.77 -10.90 15.50
C TYR A 140 -1.28 -10.44 16.85
N ALA A 141 -1.78 -9.20 16.94
CA ALA A 141 -2.38 -8.69 18.18
C ALA A 141 -3.63 -9.49 18.58
N SER A 142 -4.49 -9.87 17.62
CA SER A 142 -5.67 -10.73 17.88
C SER A 142 -5.29 -12.13 18.40
N ASN A 143 -4.08 -12.59 18.02
CA ASN A 143 -3.51 -13.84 18.52
C ASN A 143 -2.64 -13.66 19.79
N GLY A 144 -2.87 -12.58 20.55
CA GLY A 144 -2.17 -12.32 21.81
C GLY A 144 -0.71 -11.82 21.64
N ARG A 145 -0.29 -11.47 20.44
CA ARG A 145 1.06 -10.97 20.13
C ARG A 145 1.06 -9.45 20.00
N TYR A 146 0.74 -8.73 21.09
CA TYR A 146 0.59 -7.27 21.07
C TYR A 146 1.89 -6.50 20.80
N GLY A 147 3.04 -7.12 21.03
CA GLY A 147 4.36 -6.57 20.71
C GLY A 147 4.88 -6.95 19.33
N ALA A 148 4.04 -7.54 18.47
CA ALA A 148 4.49 -7.94 17.14
C ALA A 148 4.86 -6.71 16.29
N ASN A 149 5.99 -6.82 15.60
CA ASN A 149 6.44 -5.87 14.59
C ASN A 149 6.55 -6.57 13.24
N VAL A 150 6.15 -5.89 12.17
CA VAL A 150 6.27 -6.39 10.79
C VAL A 150 7.07 -5.39 10.01
N GLU A 151 8.20 -5.82 9.48
CA GLU A 151 9.03 -5.03 8.56
C GLU A 151 8.87 -5.56 7.15
N ILE A 152 8.74 -4.66 6.19
CA ILE A 152 8.62 -5.01 4.78
C ILE A 152 9.73 -4.27 4.03
N GLU A 153 10.63 -5.05 3.46
CA GLU A 153 11.73 -4.57 2.64
C GLU A 153 11.39 -4.77 1.15
N GLU A 154 11.60 -3.72 0.37
CA GLU A 154 11.38 -3.69 -1.08
C GLU A 154 12.72 -3.72 -1.81
N ILE A 155 13.06 -4.84 -2.44
CA ILE A 155 14.32 -5.03 -3.15
C ILE A 155 14.09 -4.88 -4.65
N LYS A 156 14.63 -3.81 -5.24
CA LYS A 156 14.55 -3.59 -6.69
C LYS A 156 15.37 -4.63 -7.44
N LYS A 157 14.75 -5.25 -8.45
CA LYS A 157 15.36 -6.23 -9.34
C LYS A 157 15.41 -5.73 -10.79
N PRO A 158 16.26 -6.28 -11.65
CA PRO A 158 16.29 -5.93 -13.08
C PRO A 158 14.94 -6.10 -13.76
N ARG A 159 14.73 -5.39 -14.88
CA ARG A 159 13.52 -5.42 -15.72
C ARG A 159 12.27 -4.93 -14.99
N ASN A 160 12.38 -3.83 -14.25
CA ASN A 160 11.29 -3.20 -13.49
C ASN A 160 10.52 -4.20 -12.63
N ARG A 161 11.23 -4.99 -11.82
CA ARG A 161 10.68 -5.94 -10.86
C ARG A 161 11.05 -5.56 -9.44
N ILE A 162 10.30 -6.08 -8.49
CA ILE A 162 10.53 -5.90 -7.06
C ILE A 162 10.34 -7.23 -6.34
N GLU A 163 11.22 -7.52 -5.40
CA GLU A 163 11.06 -8.59 -4.43
C GLU A 163 10.62 -7.99 -3.12
N ILE A 164 9.71 -8.65 -2.43
CA ILE A 164 9.12 -8.20 -1.18
C ILE A 164 9.53 -9.18 -0.10
N ASN A 165 10.32 -8.71 0.88
CA ASN A 165 10.68 -9.48 2.06
C ASN A 165 9.85 -8.99 3.23
N ILE A 166 9.09 -9.88 3.86
CA ILE A 166 8.26 -9.63 5.03
C ILE A 166 8.92 -10.32 6.21
N GLU A 167 9.51 -9.53 7.10
CA GLU A 167 10.09 -10.03 8.35
C GLU A 167 9.15 -9.74 9.51
N VAL A 168 8.82 -10.78 10.26
CA VAL A 168 7.92 -10.70 11.42
C VAL A 168 8.71 -10.95 12.69
N ASP A 169 8.74 -9.96 13.56
CA ASP A 169 9.10 -10.16 14.96
C ASP A 169 7.80 -10.28 15.78
N GLU A 170 7.45 -11.48 16.16
CA GLU A 170 6.20 -11.73 16.91
C GLU A 170 6.20 -11.18 18.34
N GLY A 171 7.37 -10.80 18.86
CA GLY A 171 7.52 -10.38 20.24
C GLY A 171 7.14 -11.48 21.24
N LYS A 172 6.79 -11.05 22.45
CA LYS A 172 6.32 -11.97 23.51
C LYS A 172 4.79 -12.10 23.46
N SER A 173 4.29 -13.31 23.71
CA SER A 173 2.86 -13.51 23.96
C SER A 173 2.46 -12.81 25.27
N ALA A 174 1.35 -12.08 25.24
CA ALA A 174 0.76 -11.55 26.46
C ALA A 174 0.14 -12.72 27.25
N LYS A 175 0.46 -12.79 28.54
CA LYS A 175 -0.04 -13.81 29.43
C LYS A 175 -0.94 -13.18 30.50
N ILE A 176 -1.95 -13.92 30.91
CA ILE A 176 -2.82 -13.54 32.02
C ILE A 176 -2.08 -13.93 33.31
N GLU A 177 -1.65 -12.93 34.08
CA GLU A 177 -1.03 -13.15 35.38
C GLU A 177 -2.06 -13.40 36.49
N LYS A 178 -3.21 -12.71 36.42
CA LYS A 178 -4.26 -12.80 37.43
C LYS A 178 -5.61 -12.36 36.88
N ILE A 179 -6.65 -13.07 37.25
CA ILE A 179 -8.07 -12.74 37.01
C ILE A 179 -8.72 -12.35 38.33
N ASN A 180 -9.22 -11.14 38.46
CA ASN A 180 -9.97 -10.69 39.63
C ASN A 180 -11.45 -10.54 39.26
N ILE A 181 -12.32 -11.26 39.97
CA ILE A 181 -13.76 -11.16 39.80
C ILE A 181 -14.30 -10.29 40.94
N ILE A 182 -15.09 -9.27 40.62
CA ILE A 182 -15.64 -8.30 41.59
C ILE A 182 -17.16 -8.20 41.38
N GLY A 183 -17.92 -8.23 42.46
CA GLY A 183 -19.36 -8.01 42.44
C GLY A 183 -20.19 -9.27 42.21
N ASN A 184 -19.59 -10.46 42.29
CA ASN A 184 -20.29 -11.73 42.27
C ASN A 184 -20.92 -12.02 43.65
N GLU A 185 -22.26 -12.17 43.70
CA GLU A 185 -23.01 -12.44 44.92
C GLU A 185 -23.55 -13.87 44.99
N ILE A 186 -23.78 -14.51 43.80
CA ILE A 186 -24.47 -15.80 43.69
C ILE A 186 -23.49 -16.96 43.44
N PHE A 187 -22.45 -16.74 42.68
CA PHE A 187 -21.47 -17.76 42.31
C PHE A 187 -20.13 -17.47 42.98
N SER A 188 -19.41 -18.50 43.38
CA SER A 188 -18.03 -18.32 43.88
C SER A 188 -17.07 -17.88 42.78
N ASN A 189 -15.94 -17.28 43.16
CA ASN A 189 -14.90 -16.93 42.18
C ASN A 189 -14.37 -18.17 41.46
N GLU A 190 -14.28 -19.33 42.17
CA GLU A 190 -13.82 -20.59 41.59
C GLU A 190 -14.80 -21.09 40.52
N ASP A 191 -16.12 -21.12 40.81
CA ASP A 191 -17.13 -21.54 39.82
C ASP A 191 -17.13 -20.69 38.56
N LEU A 192 -16.89 -19.38 38.73
CA LEU A 192 -16.81 -18.45 37.59
C LEU A 192 -15.51 -18.62 36.81
N LEU A 193 -14.37 -18.80 37.47
CA LEU A 193 -13.08 -19.03 36.81
C LEU A 193 -13.07 -20.33 36.01
N ASP A 194 -13.70 -21.39 36.52
CA ASP A 194 -13.85 -22.68 35.84
C ASP A 194 -14.71 -22.60 34.59
N SER A 195 -15.55 -21.56 34.47
CA SER A 195 -16.40 -21.34 33.31
C SER A 195 -15.70 -20.54 32.18
N PHE A 196 -14.53 -19.96 32.45
CA PHE A 196 -13.78 -19.20 31.46
C PHE A 196 -12.92 -20.13 30.61
N GLU A 197 -12.84 -19.82 29.30
CA GLU A 197 -11.88 -20.44 28.38
C GLU A 197 -10.44 -19.96 28.62
N LEU A 198 -10.27 -18.87 29.39
CA LEU A 198 -9.00 -18.28 29.77
C LEU A 198 -8.67 -18.60 31.20
N SER A 199 -7.44 -18.98 31.47
CA SER A 199 -6.94 -19.26 32.83
C SER A 199 -5.74 -18.37 33.18
N GLU A 200 -5.50 -18.25 34.50
CA GLU A 200 -4.25 -17.66 34.98
C GLU A 200 -3.06 -18.54 34.60
N GLY A 201 -1.91 -17.92 34.33
CA GLY A 201 -0.69 -18.64 33.99
C GLY A 201 -0.30 -19.66 35.07
N SER A 202 -0.36 -20.96 34.73
CA SER A 202 0.06 -22.05 35.59
C SER A 202 1.34 -22.69 35.10
N PHE A 203 2.00 -23.53 35.90
CA PHE A 203 3.21 -24.25 35.53
C PHE A 203 3.00 -25.14 34.28
N PHE A 204 1.77 -25.57 33.99
CA PHE A 204 1.43 -26.41 32.84
C PHE A 204 0.82 -25.64 31.64
N SER A 205 0.57 -24.35 31.77
CA SER A 205 -0.03 -23.53 30.68
C SER A 205 0.82 -23.48 29.41
N PHE A 206 2.14 -23.81 29.51
CA PHE A 206 3.00 -23.91 28.34
C PHE A 206 2.60 -25.06 27.39
N LEU A 207 1.77 -26.01 27.84
CA LEU A 207 1.29 -27.11 26.99
C LEU A 207 0.00 -26.76 26.24
N ASN A 208 -0.84 -25.92 26.83
CA ASN A 208 -2.21 -25.64 26.31
C ASN A 208 -2.41 -24.21 25.83
N ASN A 209 -1.49 -23.29 26.11
CA ASN A 209 -1.61 -21.84 25.81
C ASN A 209 -2.89 -21.18 26.41
N ASP A 210 -3.46 -21.74 27.47
CA ASP A 210 -4.70 -21.25 28.07
C ASP A 210 -4.51 -19.92 28.81
N ASP A 211 -3.25 -19.58 29.15
CA ASP A 211 -2.86 -18.32 29.78
C ASP A 211 -2.56 -17.20 28.74
N ALA A 212 -2.62 -17.51 27.44
CA ALA A 212 -2.39 -16.54 26.40
C ALA A 212 -3.59 -15.58 26.30
N TYR A 213 -3.38 -14.30 26.60
CA TYR A 213 -4.41 -13.30 26.50
C TYR A 213 -4.80 -13.08 25.03
N SER A 214 -6.09 -13.27 24.75
CA SER A 214 -6.70 -12.88 23.47
C SER A 214 -8.03 -12.19 23.74
N ARG A 215 -8.24 -11.03 23.11
CA ARG A 215 -9.50 -10.27 23.24
C ARG A 215 -10.71 -11.04 22.69
N GLU A 216 -10.49 -11.96 21.75
CA GLU A 216 -11.56 -12.77 21.15
C GLU A 216 -12.05 -13.85 22.08
N LYS A 217 -11.19 -14.39 22.95
CA LYS A 217 -11.57 -15.37 23.98
C LYS A 217 -12.31 -14.76 25.18
N LEU A 218 -12.38 -13.42 25.25
CA LEU A 218 -13.14 -12.70 26.30
C LEU A 218 -14.61 -12.41 25.93
N LYS A 219 -15.08 -12.84 24.78
CA LYS A 219 -16.46 -12.73 24.33
C LYS A 219 -17.17 -14.04 24.59
#